data_673b3703ce7c6f88162312fb2a272e32
#
_entry.id   673b3703ce7c6f88162312fb2a272e32
#
_cell.length_a   1.000
_cell.length_b   1.000
_cell.length_c   1.000
_cell.angle_alpha   90.00
_cell.angle_beta   90.00
_cell.angle_gamma   90.00
#
_symmetry.space_group_name_H-M   'P 1'
#
loop_
_entity.id
_entity.type
_entity.pdbx_description
1 polymer ?
#
loop_
_entity_poly.entity_id
_entity_poly.type
_entity_poly.pdbx_seq_one_letter_code
_entity_poly.pdbx_strand_id
1 'polypeptide(L)'
;MSTSTVAATRSVSTEKPRTKLSPLIRRRAAWGTFFLMPWIIGFFAFQLLPLLATILFSFTDFKLGMELTLENIHFVGLANYARLFSDPSLIHSFWVTLKFTLISVPLGLVVPLAFALLVNSKHLKASSIFRTLFFMPSIIPVVAGTMIFQGVLNAQSGWINLMLKFFGIEGPRWFSDPTWAVPALNILGIWAVGNGMIILLAGLQGVPTELYEASVVDGANAVQRFLNITLPMISPVIFYNVTLGLIGAFQYFVPAMLIGGRNGGPQNALLFFPLHFYRQTFVFNEMGYGSVLALILFVVVMIATSLLFWLGQRLVYYAGGDS
;
A
#
# COMPACT_ATOMS: atom_id res chain seq x y z
N MET A 1 10.25 -57.57 -61.60
CA MET A 1 10.05 -56.17 -62.03
C MET A 1 9.27 -55.48 -60.95
N SER A 2 9.97 -54.78 -60.09
CA SER A 2 9.43 -54.06 -58.98
C SER A 2 9.46 -52.55 -59.25
N THR A 3 8.31 -51.92 -59.35
CA THR A 3 8.20 -50.48 -59.53
C THR A 3 7.91 -49.85 -58.13
N SER A 4 8.92 -49.17 -57.60
CA SER A 4 8.84 -48.35 -56.37
C SER A 4 8.22 -46.98 -56.63
N THR A 5 7.04 -46.72 -56.07
CA THR A 5 6.38 -45.44 -56.15
C THR A 5 6.87 -44.57 -55.00
N VAL A 6 7.65 -43.51 -55.31
CA VAL A 6 8.10 -42.48 -54.33
C VAL A 6 6.98 -41.51 -54.13
N ALA A 7 6.42 -41.52 -52.92
CA ALA A 7 5.43 -40.54 -52.46
C ALA A 7 6.15 -39.23 -52.09
N ALA A 8 5.90 -38.18 -52.84
CA ALA A 8 6.35 -36.81 -52.53
C ALA A 8 5.50 -36.19 -51.39
N THR A 9 6.08 -36.05 -50.25
CA THR A 9 5.49 -35.30 -49.11
C THR A 9 5.50 -33.81 -49.41
N ARG A 10 4.36 -33.25 -49.78
CA ARG A 10 4.15 -31.79 -49.86
C ARG A 10 4.12 -31.22 -48.43
N SER A 11 5.12 -30.45 -48.09
CA SER A 11 5.09 -29.61 -46.90
C SER A 11 4.03 -28.50 -47.05
N VAL A 12 2.90 -28.63 -46.35
CA VAL A 12 1.91 -27.57 -46.28
C VAL A 12 2.43 -26.54 -45.30
N SER A 13 2.93 -25.40 -45.82
CA SER A 13 3.25 -24.23 -45.02
C SER A 13 1.95 -23.65 -44.46
N THR A 14 1.72 -23.85 -43.19
CA THR A 14 0.61 -23.19 -42.45
C THR A 14 0.97 -21.72 -42.18
N GLU A 15 0.92 -20.89 -43.20
CA GLU A 15 0.83 -19.46 -43.04
C GLU A 15 -0.52 -19.14 -42.37
N LYS A 16 -0.52 -18.78 -41.06
CA LYS A 16 -1.70 -18.28 -40.38
C LYS A 16 -2.19 -17.04 -41.13
N PRO A 17 -3.42 -17.02 -41.66
CA PRO A 17 -3.94 -15.86 -42.37
C PRO A 17 -3.99 -14.69 -41.35
N ARG A 18 -3.32 -13.58 -41.66
CA ARG A 18 -3.49 -12.30 -40.99
C ARG A 18 -4.95 -11.87 -41.23
N THR A 19 -5.84 -12.26 -40.33
CA THR A 19 -7.26 -11.88 -40.39
C THR A 19 -7.35 -10.37 -40.22
N LYS A 20 -7.63 -9.67 -41.31
CA LYS A 20 -7.99 -8.25 -41.28
C LYS A 20 -9.21 -8.12 -40.38
N LEU A 21 -9.08 -7.38 -39.27
CA LEU A 21 -10.16 -7.15 -38.33
C LEU A 21 -11.40 -6.64 -39.09
N SER A 22 -12.57 -7.24 -38.86
CA SER A 22 -13.82 -6.84 -39.51
C SER A 22 -14.11 -5.36 -39.26
N PRO A 23 -14.79 -4.64 -40.16
CA PRO A 23 -15.15 -3.22 -40.00
C PRO A 23 -15.88 -2.95 -38.67
N LEU A 24 -16.69 -3.88 -38.18
CA LEU A 24 -17.40 -3.79 -36.92
C LEU A 24 -16.44 -3.85 -35.70
N ILE A 25 -15.42 -4.71 -35.73
CA ILE A 25 -14.41 -4.80 -34.68
C ILE A 25 -13.58 -3.51 -34.66
N ARG A 26 -13.19 -2.99 -35.81
CA ARG A 26 -12.47 -1.70 -35.91
C ARG A 26 -13.28 -0.55 -35.34
N ARG A 27 -14.58 -0.47 -35.66
CA ARG A 27 -15.49 0.56 -35.11
C ARG A 27 -15.64 0.43 -33.60
N ARG A 28 -15.82 -0.78 -33.07
CA ARG A 28 -15.87 -1.03 -31.62
C ARG A 28 -14.54 -0.67 -30.93
N ALA A 29 -13.40 -1.01 -31.51
CA ALA A 29 -12.10 -0.62 -31.01
C ALA A 29 -11.92 0.90 -30.98
N ALA A 30 -12.30 1.59 -32.06
CA ALA A 30 -12.23 3.06 -32.13
C ALA A 30 -13.09 3.75 -31.06
N TRP A 31 -14.32 3.29 -30.84
CA TRP A 31 -15.15 3.81 -29.75
C TRP A 31 -14.57 3.47 -28.38
N GLY A 32 -14.04 2.25 -28.18
CA GLY A 32 -13.35 1.88 -26.94
C GLY A 32 -12.15 2.79 -26.64
N THR A 33 -11.32 3.05 -27.65
CA THR A 33 -10.18 3.98 -27.53
C THR A 33 -10.64 5.40 -27.23
N PHE A 34 -11.72 5.88 -27.88
CA PHE A 34 -12.26 7.21 -27.63
C PHE A 34 -12.72 7.38 -26.18
N PHE A 35 -13.40 6.40 -25.59
CA PHE A 35 -13.80 6.45 -24.17
C PHE A 35 -12.61 6.30 -23.20
N LEU A 36 -11.52 5.67 -23.61
CA LEU A 36 -10.28 5.58 -22.82
C LEU A 36 -9.40 6.84 -22.94
N MET A 37 -9.60 7.69 -23.96
CA MET A 37 -8.77 8.89 -24.22
C MET A 37 -8.60 9.81 -23.01
N PRO A 38 -9.65 10.18 -22.24
CA PRO A 38 -9.49 11.05 -21.08
C PRO A 38 -8.53 10.44 -20.05
N TRP A 39 -8.63 9.12 -19.81
CA TRP A 39 -7.74 8.41 -18.90
C TRP A 39 -6.30 8.34 -19.46
N ILE A 40 -6.15 8.04 -20.74
CA ILE A 40 -4.83 7.96 -21.41
C ILE A 40 -4.13 9.33 -21.33
N ILE A 41 -4.83 10.41 -21.68
CA ILE A 41 -4.27 11.77 -21.60
C ILE A 41 -3.89 12.11 -20.17
N GLY A 42 -4.76 11.81 -19.19
CA GLY A 42 -4.47 12.00 -17.77
C GLY A 42 -3.25 11.22 -17.29
N PHE A 43 -3.10 9.95 -17.72
CA PHE A 43 -1.94 9.13 -17.40
C PHE A 43 -0.64 9.74 -17.95
N PHE A 44 -0.61 10.11 -19.22
CA PHE A 44 0.58 10.71 -19.81
C PHE A 44 0.93 12.06 -19.20
N ALA A 45 -0.08 12.94 -19.01
CA ALA A 45 0.15 14.30 -18.50
C ALA A 45 0.51 14.35 -17.02
N PHE A 46 -0.14 13.53 -16.18
CA PHE A 46 -0.04 13.66 -14.72
C PHE A 46 0.74 12.52 -14.03
N GLN A 47 1.05 11.43 -14.73
CA GLN A 47 1.84 10.36 -14.16
C GLN A 47 3.16 10.15 -14.92
N LEU A 48 3.10 9.91 -16.22
CA LEU A 48 4.30 9.58 -16.97
C LEU A 48 5.24 10.79 -17.11
N LEU A 49 4.71 11.97 -17.46
CA LEU A 49 5.53 13.17 -17.64
C LEU A 49 6.22 13.61 -16.34
N PRO A 50 5.56 13.70 -15.16
CA PRO A 50 6.25 13.98 -13.90
C PRO A 50 7.27 12.90 -13.50
N LEU A 51 6.99 11.64 -13.78
CA LEU A 51 7.95 10.55 -13.53
C LEU A 51 9.23 10.72 -14.39
N LEU A 52 9.06 10.99 -15.68
CA LEU A 52 10.20 11.27 -16.57
C LEU A 52 10.97 12.52 -16.13
N ALA A 53 10.27 13.59 -15.72
CA ALA A 53 10.90 14.79 -15.18
C ALA A 53 11.70 14.47 -13.90
N THR A 54 11.15 13.63 -13.00
CA THR A 54 11.85 13.18 -11.79
C THR A 54 13.14 12.42 -12.15
N ILE A 55 13.08 11.53 -13.17
CA ILE A 55 14.25 10.82 -13.65
C ILE A 55 15.29 11.81 -14.22
N LEU A 56 14.88 12.79 -15.01
CA LEU A 56 15.78 13.79 -15.56
C LEU A 56 16.42 14.64 -14.46
N PHE A 57 15.63 15.17 -13.53
CA PHE A 57 16.14 15.97 -12.42
C PHE A 57 17.11 15.22 -11.52
N SER A 58 16.98 13.91 -11.39
CA SER A 58 17.91 13.10 -10.58
C SER A 58 19.37 13.19 -11.06
N PHE A 59 19.61 13.52 -12.34
CA PHE A 59 20.93 13.70 -12.92
C PHE A 59 21.39 15.16 -12.94
N THR A 60 20.67 16.09 -12.32
CA THR A 60 20.95 17.53 -12.34
C THR A 60 21.14 18.10 -10.95
N ASP A 61 21.72 19.28 -10.87
CA ASP A 61 21.85 20.07 -9.64
C ASP A 61 20.63 20.99 -9.38
N PHE A 62 19.48 20.68 -10.03
CA PHE A 62 18.30 21.53 -9.95
C PHE A 62 17.84 21.77 -8.51
N LYS A 63 17.65 23.04 -8.17
CA LYS A 63 17.12 23.48 -6.88
C LYS A 63 15.77 24.14 -7.06
N LEU A 64 14.86 23.89 -6.11
CA LEU A 64 13.53 24.49 -6.11
C LEU A 64 13.66 26.02 -5.97
N GLY A 65 12.98 26.78 -6.83
CA GLY A 65 13.05 28.24 -6.88
C GLY A 65 14.05 28.79 -7.91
N MET A 66 14.84 27.95 -8.57
CA MET A 66 15.59 28.34 -9.76
C MET A 66 14.67 28.41 -10.98
N GLU A 67 14.95 29.36 -11.89
CA GLU A 67 14.31 29.36 -13.20
C GLU A 67 14.73 28.12 -13.99
N LEU A 68 13.75 27.46 -14.64
CA LEU A 68 13.95 26.30 -15.49
C LEU A 68 14.59 26.72 -16.83
N THR A 69 15.83 27.21 -16.77
CA THR A 69 16.62 27.57 -17.94
C THR A 69 17.81 26.62 -18.08
N LEU A 70 18.26 26.38 -19.32
CA LEU A 70 19.44 25.55 -19.56
C LEU A 70 20.73 26.13 -18.97
N GLU A 71 20.74 27.40 -18.67
CA GLU A 71 21.87 28.11 -18.02
C GLU A 71 21.94 27.83 -16.51
N ASN A 72 20.81 27.53 -15.87
CA ASN A 72 20.68 27.34 -14.42
C ASN A 72 20.69 25.90 -13.98
N ILE A 73 20.52 24.96 -14.91
CA ILE A 73 20.44 23.52 -14.61
C ILE A 73 21.65 22.82 -15.23
N HIS A 74 22.54 22.34 -14.39
CA HIS A 74 23.73 21.63 -14.85
C HIS A 74 23.53 20.11 -14.71
N PHE A 75 24.01 19.38 -15.71
CA PHE A 75 24.04 17.94 -15.65
C PHE A 75 25.21 17.49 -14.76
N VAL A 76 24.91 16.85 -13.63
CA VAL A 76 25.92 16.38 -12.65
C VAL A 76 26.13 14.86 -12.71
N GLY A 77 25.53 14.19 -13.68
CA GLY A 77 25.66 12.74 -13.83
C GLY A 77 25.17 11.98 -12.60
N LEU A 78 25.99 11.10 -12.07
CA LEU A 78 25.64 10.24 -10.91
C LEU A 78 26.00 10.86 -9.54
N ALA A 79 26.37 12.13 -9.46
CA ALA A 79 26.77 12.76 -8.19
C ALA A 79 25.68 12.68 -7.11
N ASN A 80 24.41 12.91 -7.48
CA ASN A 80 23.28 12.76 -6.56
C ASN A 80 23.10 11.31 -6.06
N TYR A 81 23.40 10.32 -6.90
CA TYR A 81 23.37 8.91 -6.50
C TYR A 81 24.55 8.54 -5.60
N ALA A 82 25.74 9.10 -5.85
CA ALA A 82 26.90 8.91 -4.98
C ALA A 82 26.64 9.47 -3.57
N ARG A 83 25.89 10.58 -3.47
CA ARG A 83 25.52 11.20 -2.19
C ARG A 83 24.70 10.27 -1.29
N LEU A 84 23.95 9.29 -1.83
CA LEU A 84 23.20 8.31 -1.03
C LEU A 84 24.09 7.56 -0.03
N PHE A 85 25.32 7.25 -0.42
CA PHE A 85 26.26 6.49 0.43
C PHE A 85 26.86 7.33 1.57
N SER A 86 26.73 8.66 1.49
CA SER A 86 27.23 9.61 2.49
C SER A 86 26.11 10.26 3.33
N ASP A 87 24.84 9.91 3.09
CA ASP A 87 23.70 10.46 3.83
C ASP A 87 23.29 9.55 5.00
N PRO A 88 23.68 9.87 6.24
CA PRO A 88 23.32 9.04 7.41
C PRO A 88 21.82 9.05 7.69
N SER A 89 21.10 10.10 7.27
CA SER A 89 19.64 10.20 7.46
C SER A 89 18.88 9.26 6.54
N LEU A 90 19.45 8.90 5.39
CA LEU A 90 18.84 7.94 4.45
C LEU A 90 18.62 6.57 5.11
N ILE A 91 19.69 5.98 5.62
CA ILE A 91 19.64 4.64 6.24
C ILE A 91 18.73 4.66 7.46
N HIS A 92 18.82 5.71 8.30
CA HIS A 92 17.95 5.86 9.46
C HIS A 92 16.48 5.93 9.08
N SER A 93 16.12 6.78 8.12
CA SER A 93 14.73 6.96 7.66
C SER A 93 14.15 5.70 7.00
N PHE A 94 14.98 4.95 6.28
CA PHE A 94 14.61 3.66 5.74
C PHE A 94 14.27 2.65 6.84
N TRP A 95 15.10 2.55 7.88
CA TRP A 95 14.85 1.65 9.00
C TRP A 95 13.62 2.05 9.83
N VAL A 96 13.38 3.34 10.04
CA VAL A 96 12.15 3.83 10.70
C VAL A 96 10.92 3.39 9.91
N THR A 97 10.94 3.61 8.58
CA THR A 97 9.83 3.23 7.69
C THR A 97 9.63 1.71 7.67
N LEU A 98 10.71 0.94 7.57
CA LEU A 98 10.64 -0.51 7.54
C LEU A 98 10.09 -1.10 8.86
N LYS A 99 10.58 -0.64 10.01
CA LYS A 99 10.08 -1.06 11.33
C LYS A 99 8.58 -0.74 11.48
N PHE A 100 8.17 0.46 11.08
CA PHE A 100 6.75 0.82 11.08
C PHE A 100 5.94 -0.10 10.17
N THR A 101 6.39 -0.35 8.95
CA THR A 101 5.70 -1.21 7.97
C THR A 101 5.53 -2.64 8.49
N LEU A 102 6.59 -3.21 9.09
CA LEU A 102 6.56 -4.56 9.65
C LEU A 102 5.57 -4.73 10.82
N ILE A 103 5.25 -3.64 11.52
CA ILE A 103 4.28 -3.65 12.62
C ILE A 103 2.88 -3.29 12.09
N SER A 104 2.80 -2.22 11.30
CA SER A 104 1.53 -1.63 10.87
C SER A 104 0.78 -2.52 9.87
N VAL A 105 1.48 -3.23 8.97
CA VAL A 105 0.82 -4.11 7.98
C VAL A 105 0.14 -5.31 8.64
N PRO A 106 0.78 -6.09 9.54
CA PRO A 106 0.08 -7.14 10.28
C PRO A 106 -1.06 -6.61 11.15
N LEU A 107 -0.86 -5.50 11.88
CA LEU A 107 -1.92 -4.90 12.68
C LEU A 107 -3.09 -4.41 11.81
N GLY A 108 -2.77 -3.78 10.66
CA GLY A 108 -3.75 -3.32 9.68
C GLY A 108 -4.48 -4.44 8.93
N LEU A 109 -4.07 -5.70 9.09
CA LEU A 109 -4.81 -6.87 8.64
C LEU A 109 -5.58 -7.53 9.80
N VAL A 110 -4.89 -7.85 10.90
CA VAL A 110 -5.44 -8.67 11.99
C VAL A 110 -6.58 -7.94 12.70
N VAL A 111 -6.43 -6.65 13.00
CA VAL A 111 -7.45 -5.89 13.73
C VAL A 111 -8.72 -5.69 12.90
N PRO A 112 -8.67 -5.23 11.62
CA PRO A 112 -9.88 -5.16 10.78
C PRO A 112 -10.53 -6.52 10.55
N LEU A 113 -9.73 -7.59 10.40
CA LEU A 113 -10.27 -8.94 10.23
C LEU A 113 -11.02 -9.40 11.49
N ALA A 114 -10.47 -9.16 12.68
CA ALA A 114 -11.15 -9.47 13.94
C ALA A 114 -12.48 -8.72 14.07
N PHE A 115 -12.52 -7.42 13.73
CA PHE A 115 -13.77 -6.66 13.72
C PHE A 115 -14.74 -7.13 12.64
N ALA A 116 -14.27 -7.49 11.45
CA ALA A 116 -15.10 -8.03 10.38
C ALA A 116 -15.74 -9.37 10.80
N LEU A 117 -14.97 -10.26 11.42
CA LEU A 117 -15.49 -11.54 11.96
C LEU A 117 -16.52 -11.32 13.07
N LEU A 118 -16.25 -10.38 14.00
CA LEU A 118 -17.18 -10.02 15.06
C LEU A 118 -18.51 -9.53 14.48
N VAL A 119 -18.45 -8.59 13.54
CA VAL A 119 -19.64 -7.97 12.92
C VAL A 119 -20.37 -8.93 11.97
N ASN A 120 -19.67 -9.92 11.40
CA ASN A 120 -20.26 -10.97 10.57
C ASN A 120 -20.94 -12.08 11.39
N SER A 121 -20.75 -12.10 12.70
CA SER A 121 -21.34 -13.13 13.57
C SER A 121 -22.85 -13.04 13.59
N LYS A 122 -23.53 -14.17 13.38
CA LYS A 122 -25.00 -14.31 13.47
C LYS A 122 -25.53 -14.01 14.90
N HIS A 123 -24.67 -14.09 15.92
CA HIS A 123 -25.03 -13.84 17.32
C HIS A 123 -24.98 -12.36 17.70
N LEU A 124 -24.35 -11.51 16.88
CA LEU A 124 -24.25 -10.08 17.16
C LEU A 124 -25.56 -9.38 16.76
N LYS A 125 -26.36 -9.05 17.76
CA LYS A 125 -27.53 -8.18 17.56
C LYS A 125 -27.06 -6.76 17.20
N ALA A 126 -27.79 -6.07 16.33
CA ALA A 126 -27.47 -4.71 15.89
C ALA A 126 -26.11 -4.56 15.15
N SER A 127 -25.70 -5.56 14.36
CA SER A 127 -24.44 -5.55 13.60
C SER A 127 -24.29 -4.30 12.72
N SER A 128 -25.39 -3.71 12.23
CA SER A 128 -25.39 -2.45 11.46
C SER A 128 -24.85 -1.28 12.26
N ILE A 129 -25.20 -1.17 13.55
CA ILE A 129 -24.70 -0.09 14.43
C ILE A 129 -23.19 -0.23 14.62
N PHE A 130 -22.71 -1.44 14.89
CA PHE A 130 -21.26 -1.70 15.02
C PHE A 130 -20.49 -1.44 13.75
N ARG A 131 -21.05 -1.78 12.56
CA ARG A 131 -20.46 -1.41 11.26
C ARG A 131 -20.25 0.10 11.16
N THR A 132 -21.28 0.87 11.48
CA THR A 132 -21.22 2.34 11.43
C THR A 132 -20.20 2.89 12.43
N LEU A 133 -20.21 2.41 13.67
CA LEU A 133 -19.29 2.87 14.72
C LEU A 133 -17.81 2.60 14.36
N PHE A 134 -17.50 1.39 13.86
CA PHE A 134 -16.13 1.05 13.47
C PHE A 134 -15.68 1.71 12.17
N PHE A 135 -16.63 2.06 11.28
CA PHE A 135 -16.34 2.77 10.05
C PHE A 135 -16.18 4.28 10.24
N MET A 136 -16.91 4.87 11.20
CA MET A 136 -16.94 6.32 11.42
C MET A 136 -15.56 6.99 11.52
N PRO A 137 -14.55 6.42 12.22
CA PRO A 137 -13.22 7.01 12.29
C PRO A 137 -12.54 7.15 10.92
N SER A 138 -12.79 6.25 9.98
CA SER A 138 -12.16 6.27 8.65
C SER A 138 -12.67 7.39 7.74
N ILE A 139 -13.77 8.06 8.10
CA ILE A 139 -14.29 9.22 7.38
C ILE A 139 -13.54 10.50 7.77
N ILE A 140 -12.89 10.50 8.95
CA ILE A 140 -12.18 11.67 9.47
C ILE A 140 -10.94 11.92 8.63
N PRO A 141 -10.71 13.15 8.11
CA PRO A 141 -9.48 13.48 7.41
C PRO A 141 -8.25 13.19 8.26
N VAL A 142 -7.20 12.64 7.65
CA VAL A 142 -5.98 12.19 8.35
C VAL A 142 -5.35 13.28 9.21
N VAL A 143 -5.38 14.54 8.79
CA VAL A 143 -4.86 15.69 9.55
C VAL A 143 -5.66 15.86 10.83
N ALA A 144 -6.99 15.91 10.75
CA ALA A 144 -7.85 16.07 11.92
C ALA A 144 -7.73 14.87 12.87
N GLY A 145 -7.71 13.64 12.34
CA GLY A 145 -7.49 12.42 13.13
C GLY A 145 -6.15 12.46 13.88
N THR A 146 -5.08 12.90 13.23
CA THR A 146 -3.76 13.05 13.86
C THR A 146 -3.80 14.07 15.00
N MET A 147 -4.46 15.22 14.82
CA MET A 147 -4.59 16.26 15.86
C MET A 147 -5.42 15.75 17.05
N ILE A 148 -6.52 15.03 16.80
CA ILE A 148 -7.32 14.39 17.85
C ILE A 148 -6.44 13.44 18.68
N PHE A 149 -5.64 12.60 18.00
CA PHE A 149 -4.76 11.64 18.69
C PHE A 149 -3.60 12.30 19.44
N GLN A 150 -3.09 13.44 18.97
CA GLN A 150 -2.15 14.24 19.77
C GLN A 150 -2.76 14.68 21.10
N GLY A 151 -4.04 15.02 21.12
CA GLY A 151 -4.77 15.31 22.36
C GLY A 151 -5.04 14.08 23.22
N VAL A 152 -5.53 13.00 22.62
CA VAL A 152 -5.86 11.73 23.32
C VAL A 152 -4.62 11.08 23.94
N LEU A 153 -3.48 11.14 23.25
CA LEU A 153 -2.18 10.60 23.67
C LEU A 153 -1.26 11.67 24.28
N ASN A 154 -1.80 12.80 24.72
CA ASN A 154 -0.99 13.79 25.44
C ASN A 154 -0.47 13.21 26.76
N ALA A 155 0.82 13.43 27.07
CA ALA A 155 1.48 12.82 28.21
C ALA A 155 0.87 13.26 29.55
N GLN A 156 0.41 14.52 29.67
CA GLN A 156 -0.10 15.10 30.91
C GLN A 156 -1.63 15.05 31.00
N SER A 157 -2.32 15.43 29.94
CA SER A 157 -3.78 15.65 29.92
C SER A 157 -4.54 14.65 29.04
N GLY A 158 -3.83 13.74 28.36
CA GLY A 158 -4.45 12.79 27.44
C GLY A 158 -5.27 11.72 28.15
N TRP A 159 -6.43 11.41 27.60
CA TRP A 159 -7.37 10.45 28.19
C TRP A 159 -6.75 9.07 28.44
N ILE A 160 -5.88 8.60 27.57
CA ILE A 160 -5.22 7.31 27.75
C ILE A 160 -4.33 7.32 28.99
N ASN A 161 -3.53 8.37 29.20
CA ASN A 161 -2.67 8.46 30.38
C ASN A 161 -3.48 8.71 31.66
N LEU A 162 -4.60 9.44 31.60
CA LEU A 162 -5.51 9.59 32.74
C LEU A 162 -6.14 8.25 33.14
N MET A 163 -6.56 7.43 32.16
CA MET A 163 -7.05 6.08 32.43
C MET A 163 -5.96 5.17 33.01
N LEU A 164 -4.74 5.18 32.47
CA LEU A 164 -3.62 4.41 33.01
C LEU A 164 -3.31 4.82 34.46
N LYS A 165 -3.32 6.12 34.75
CA LYS A 165 -3.09 6.66 36.07
C LYS A 165 -4.16 6.20 37.07
N PHE A 166 -5.43 6.05 36.64
CA PHE A 166 -6.50 5.49 37.49
C PHE A 166 -6.17 4.07 37.98
N PHE A 167 -5.45 3.28 37.17
CA PHE A 167 -4.96 1.95 37.53
C PHE A 167 -3.58 1.96 38.21
N GLY A 168 -3.05 3.15 38.57
CA GLY A 168 -1.71 3.27 39.17
C GLY A 168 -0.54 3.10 38.21
N ILE A 169 -0.79 3.16 36.89
CA ILE A 169 0.22 2.99 35.86
C ILE A 169 0.62 4.39 35.34
N GLU A 170 1.91 4.72 35.40
CA GLU A 170 2.44 5.91 34.72
C GLU A 170 2.45 5.70 33.22
N GLY A 171 1.62 6.48 32.50
CA GLY A 171 1.55 6.41 31.04
C GLY A 171 2.80 6.98 30.37
N PRO A 172 3.19 6.46 29.20
CA PRO A 172 4.37 6.93 28.48
C PRO A 172 4.20 8.35 27.92
N ARG A 173 5.32 8.96 27.56
CA ARG A 173 5.35 10.22 26.82
C ARG A 173 5.26 9.92 25.31
N TRP A 174 4.07 9.51 24.86
CA TRP A 174 3.78 8.92 23.56
C TRP A 174 4.55 9.53 22.38
N PHE A 175 4.53 10.86 22.24
CA PHE A 175 5.15 11.54 21.09
C PHE A 175 6.45 12.29 21.45
N SER A 176 6.83 12.32 22.73
CA SER A 176 8.06 12.99 23.20
C SER A 176 9.18 12.00 23.52
N ASP A 177 8.88 10.71 23.59
CA ASP A 177 9.83 9.63 23.77
C ASP A 177 10.07 8.89 22.45
N PRO A 178 11.33 8.79 21.98
CA PRO A 178 11.67 8.09 20.75
C PRO A 178 11.17 6.64 20.69
N THR A 179 11.12 5.96 21.85
CA THR A 179 10.69 4.55 21.94
C THR A 179 9.20 4.39 21.68
N TRP A 180 8.39 5.36 22.12
CA TRP A 180 6.94 5.29 22.05
C TRP A 180 6.34 5.98 20.82
N ALA A 181 7.10 6.82 20.13
CA ALA A 181 6.60 7.62 19.02
C ALA A 181 6.05 6.77 17.86
N VAL A 182 6.76 5.72 17.44
CA VAL A 182 6.29 4.80 16.39
C VAL A 182 5.12 3.92 16.85
N PRO A 183 5.14 3.29 18.06
CA PRO A 183 3.96 2.62 18.62
C PRO A 183 2.71 3.50 18.67
N ALA A 184 2.84 4.77 19.07
CA ALA A 184 1.72 5.70 19.11
C ALA A 184 1.06 5.92 17.74
N LEU A 185 1.86 5.97 16.67
CA LEU A 185 1.33 6.04 15.30
C LEU A 185 0.58 4.77 14.89
N ASN A 186 0.99 3.60 15.37
CA ASN A 186 0.26 2.35 15.15
C ASN A 186 -1.10 2.34 15.86
N ILE A 187 -1.20 2.94 17.06
CA ILE A 187 -2.48 3.10 17.77
C ILE A 187 -3.44 3.97 16.94
N LEU A 188 -2.96 5.06 16.36
CA LEU A 188 -3.74 5.89 15.43
C LEU A 188 -4.22 5.05 14.21
N GLY A 189 -3.34 4.22 13.65
CA GLY A 189 -3.68 3.33 12.54
C GLY A 189 -4.77 2.31 12.90
N ILE A 190 -4.71 1.72 14.11
CA ILE A 190 -5.72 0.79 14.62
C ILE A 190 -7.09 1.47 14.78
N TRP A 191 -7.13 2.73 15.16
CA TRP A 191 -8.40 3.45 15.27
C TRP A 191 -9.08 3.67 13.90
N ALA A 192 -8.31 3.80 12.83
CA ALA A 192 -8.79 4.10 11.48
C ALA A 192 -9.02 2.84 10.60
N VAL A 193 -9.19 1.65 11.19
CA VAL A 193 -9.28 0.37 10.45
C VAL A 193 -10.60 0.14 9.70
N GLY A 194 -11.54 1.07 9.75
CA GLY A 194 -12.90 0.88 9.22
C GLY A 194 -12.96 0.48 7.75
N ASN A 195 -12.14 1.07 6.89
CA ASN A 195 -12.10 0.72 5.46
C ASN A 195 -11.67 -0.74 5.25
N GLY A 196 -10.59 -1.18 5.89
CA GLY A 196 -10.12 -2.57 5.81
C GLY A 196 -11.15 -3.55 6.37
N MET A 197 -11.84 -3.20 7.45
CA MET A 197 -12.90 -4.01 8.04
C MET A 197 -14.06 -4.22 7.05
N ILE A 198 -14.53 -3.19 6.36
CA ILE A 198 -15.66 -3.31 5.41
C ILE A 198 -15.28 -4.18 4.21
N ILE A 199 -14.07 -4.03 3.68
CA ILE A 199 -13.60 -4.84 2.56
C ILE A 199 -13.49 -6.32 2.97
N LEU A 200 -12.93 -6.61 4.14
CA LEU A 200 -12.84 -7.98 4.67
C LEU A 200 -14.22 -8.54 5.00
N LEU A 201 -15.14 -7.72 5.52
CA LEU A 201 -16.51 -8.13 5.79
C LEU A 201 -17.24 -8.52 4.50
N ALA A 202 -17.07 -7.76 3.41
CA ALA A 202 -17.63 -8.10 2.11
C ALA A 202 -17.07 -9.45 1.60
N GLY A 203 -15.76 -9.68 1.79
CA GLY A 203 -15.14 -10.98 1.48
C GLY A 203 -15.73 -12.12 2.30
N LEU A 204 -15.92 -11.94 3.61
CA LEU A 204 -16.54 -12.94 4.49
C LEU A 204 -17.98 -13.28 4.09
N GLN A 205 -18.74 -12.28 3.65
CA GLN A 205 -20.12 -12.47 3.19
C GLN A 205 -20.22 -13.14 1.81
N GLY A 206 -19.13 -13.14 1.05
CA GLY A 206 -19.04 -13.85 -0.24
C GLY A 206 -18.75 -15.35 -0.13
N VAL A 207 -18.43 -15.86 1.06
CA VAL A 207 -18.17 -17.29 1.26
C VAL A 207 -19.49 -18.08 1.24
N PRO A 208 -19.64 -19.10 0.35
CA PRO A 208 -20.87 -19.91 0.27
C PRO A 208 -21.22 -20.56 1.62
N THR A 209 -22.48 -20.46 2.03
CA THR A 209 -22.97 -21.02 3.30
C THR A 209 -22.94 -22.54 3.30
N GLU A 210 -23.08 -23.15 2.14
CA GLU A 210 -23.07 -24.60 1.93
C GLU A 210 -21.75 -25.23 2.41
N LEU A 211 -20.63 -24.54 2.27
CA LEU A 211 -19.34 -25.04 2.77
C LEU A 211 -19.30 -25.11 4.30
N TYR A 212 -19.93 -24.16 4.97
CA TYR A 212 -20.05 -24.19 6.42
C TYR A 212 -21.01 -25.25 6.90
N GLU A 213 -22.14 -25.48 6.20
CA GLU A 213 -23.11 -26.50 6.53
C GLU A 213 -22.53 -27.91 6.37
N ALA A 214 -21.84 -28.16 5.24
CA ALA A 214 -21.15 -29.45 5.02
C ALA A 214 -20.11 -29.71 6.12
N SER A 215 -19.31 -28.70 6.48
CA SER A 215 -18.28 -28.83 7.52
C SER A 215 -18.84 -29.11 8.92
N VAL A 216 -20.07 -28.68 9.21
CA VAL A 216 -20.75 -29.02 10.47
C VAL A 216 -21.15 -30.48 10.48
N VAL A 217 -21.64 -31.02 9.36
CA VAL A 217 -21.98 -32.46 9.22
C VAL A 217 -20.72 -33.32 9.38
N ASP A 218 -19.56 -32.85 8.88
CA ASP A 218 -18.25 -33.50 9.03
C ASP A 218 -17.65 -33.34 10.45
N GLY A 219 -18.35 -32.66 11.37
CA GLY A 219 -17.90 -32.47 12.76
C GLY A 219 -16.79 -31.45 12.96
N ALA A 220 -16.51 -30.55 11.98
CA ALA A 220 -15.48 -29.54 12.09
C ALA A 220 -15.85 -28.50 13.15
N ASN A 221 -14.88 -28.17 14.04
CA ASN A 221 -15.03 -27.12 15.02
C ASN A 221 -14.83 -25.71 14.40
N ALA A 222 -15.11 -24.66 15.18
CA ALA A 222 -15.04 -23.27 14.69
C ALA A 222 -13.65 -22.86 14.17
N VAL A 223 -12.56 -23.33 14.81
CA VAL A 223 -11.18 -23.03 14.41
C VAL A 223 -10.85 -23.75 13.09
N GLN A 224 -11.23 -25.02 12.96
CA GLN A 224 -11.06 -25.79 11.72
C GLN A 224 -11.80 -25.14 10.55
N ARG A 225 -13.04 -24.70 10.75
CA ARG A 225 -13.81 -23.96 9.74
C ARG A 225 -13.14 -22.64 9.37
N PHE A 226 -12.63 -21.90 10.34
CA PHE A 226 -11.90 -20.65 10.06
C PHE A 226 -10.65 -20.91 9.23
N LEU A 227 -9.81 -21.87 9.63
CA LEU A 227 -8.52 -22.12 8.96
C LEU A 227 -8.67 -22.80 7.60
N ASN A 228 -9.63 -23.72 7.44
CA ASN A 228 -9.75 -24.57 6.24
C ASN A 228 -10.80 -24.07 5.22
N ILE A 229 -11.74 -23.20 5.64
CA ILE A 229 -12.77 -22.66 4.76
C ILE A 229 -12.66 -21.15 4.67
N THR A 230 -12.83 -20.45 5.81
CA THR A 230 -12.94 -18.99 5.81
C THR A 230 -11.66 -18.34 5.29
N LEU A 231 -10.52 -18.66 5.87
CA LEU A 231 -9.23 -18.05 5.56
C LEU A 231 -8.79 -18.29 4.10
N PRO A 232 -8.87 -19.51 3.55
CA PRO A 232 -8.59 -19.73 2.14
C PRO A 232 -9.53 -18.97 1.21
N MET A 233 -10.84 -18.98 1.47
CA MET A 233 -11.84 -18.34 0.61
C MET A 233 -11.71 -16.81 0.56
N ILE A 234 -11.31 -16.17 1.66
CA ILE A 234 -11.08 -14.73 1.71
C ILE A 234 -9.63 -14.33 1.41
N SER A 235 -8.75 -15.29 1.11
CA SER A 235 -7.33 -15.00 0.87
C SER A 235 -7.07 -13.98 -0.25
N PRO A 236 -7.86 -13.89 -1.35
CA PRO A 236 -7.71 -12.81 -2.33
C PRO A 236 -7.99 -11.42 -1.73
N VAL A 237 -8.97 -11.32 -0.84
CA VAL A 237 -9.32 -10.07 -0.17
C VAL A 237 -8.27 -9.68 0.87
N ILE A 238 -7.71 -10.66 1.59
CA ILE A 238 -6.57 -10.47 2.49
C ILE A 238 -5.37 -9.95 1.70
N PHE A 239 -5.04 -10.59 0.59
CA PHE A 239 -3.93 -10.20 -0.27
C PHE A 239 -4.08 -8.75 -0.78
N TYR A 240 -5.29 -8.37 -1.20
CA TYR A 240 -5.59 -6.99 -1.59
C TYR A 240 -5.35 -5.99 -0.44
N ASN A 241 -5.87 -6.28 0.77
CA ASN A 241 -5.69 -5.41 1.94
C ASN A 241 -4.21 -5.29 2.35
N VAL A 242 -3.47 -6.40 2.35
CA VAL A 242 -2.03 -6.40 2.66
C VAL A 242 -1.26 -5.59 1.63
N THR A 243 -1.60 -5.71 0.34
CA THR A 243 -0.96 -4.94 -0.73
C THR A 243 -1.14 -3.44 -0.54
N LEU A 244 -2.39 -3.00 -0.31
CA LEU A 244 -2.68 -1.58 -0.05
C LEU A 244 -2.04 -1.10 1.25
N GLY A 245 -2.07 -1.92 2.30
CA GLY A 245 -1.43 -1.63 3.58
C GLY A 245 0.09 -1.47 3.45
N LEU A 246 0.75 -2.34 2.69
CA LEU A 246 2.18 -2.28 2.41
C LEU A 246 2.57 -0.98 1.70
N ILE A 247 1.87 -0.65 0.61
CA ILE A 247 2.10 0.58 -0.16
C ILE A 247 1.88 1.80 0.73
N GLY A 248 0.77 1.84 1.48
CA GLY A 248 0.43 2.94 2.38
C GLY A 248 1.43 3.12 3.53
N ALA A 249 1.96 2.03 4.08
CA ALA A 249 2.95 2.08 5.16
C ALA A 249 4.30 2.65 4.68
N PHE A 250 4.77 2.29 3.47
CA PHE A 250 5.96 2.89 2.89
C PHE A 250 5.78 4.36 2.52
N GLN A 251 4.56 4.80 2.27
CA GLN A 251 4.20 6.18 1.92
C GLN A 251 3.70 6.99 3.14
N TYR A 252 3.91 6.49 4.36
CA TYR A 252 3.43 7.13 5.58
C TYR A 252 4.15 8.45 5.85
N PHE A 253 3.44 9.58 5.69
CA PHE A 253 4.04 10.91 5.69
C PHE A 253 3.30 11.89 6.60
N VAL A 254 2.00 12.13 6.36
CA VAL A 254 1.25 13.23 6.98
C VAL A 254 1.25 13.18 8.51
N PRO A 255 0.92 12.05 9.18
CA PRO A 255 0.95 12.02 10.63
C PRO A 255 2.38 12.15 11.19
N ALA A 256 3.37 11.56 10.53
CA ALA A 256 4.77 11.69 10.93
C ALA A 256 5.24 13.14 10.89
N MET A 257 4.87 13.89 9.84
CA MET A 257 5.20 15.31 9.70
C MET A 257 4.46 16.19 10.73
N LEU A 258 3.18 15.93 10.99
CA LEU A 258 2.40 16.73 11.94
C LEU A 258 2.88 16.56 13.38
N ILE A 259 3.28 15.36 13.76
CA ILE A 259 3.72 15.03 15.12
C ILE A 259 5.20 15.31 15.30
N GLY A 260 6.05 14.81 14.39
CA GLY A 260 7.51 14.93 14.47
C GLY A 260 8.07 16.23 13.90
N GLY A 261 7.24 17.04 13.27
CA GLY A 261 7.68 18.22 12.53
C GLY A 261 8.57 17.87 11.33
N ARG A 262 9.20 18.88 10.73
CA ARG A 262 10.08 18.71 9.56
C ARG A 262 11.31 17.85 9.82
N ASN A 263 11.72 17.75 11.08
CA ASN A 263 12.91 16.98 11.49
C ASN A 263 12.60 15.55 11.96
N GLY A 264 11.31 15.15 11.99
CA GLY A 264 10.92 13.80 12.42
C GLY A 264 11.18 13.53 13.91
N GLY A 265 11.04 14.58 14.79
CA GLY A 265 11.24 14.40 16.24
C GLY A 265 10.30 13.37 16.88
N PRO A 266 10.61 12.93 18.10
CA PRO A 266 11.79 13.19 18.91
C PRO A 266 13.02 12.43 18.39
N GLN A 267 14.21 13.02 18.44
CA GLN A 267 15.48 12.39 18.05
C GLN A 267 15.44 11.64 16.70
N ASN A 268 14.74 12.17 15.71
CA ASN A 268 14.50 11.56 14.39
C ASN A 268 13.70 10.23 14.42
N ALA A 269 13.06 9.85 15.55
CA ALA A 269 12.28 8.62 15.65
C ALA A 269 11.11 8.53 14.67
N LEU A 270 10.61 9.68 14.21
CA LEU A 270 9.56 9.79 13.21
C LEU A 270 10.09 10.30 11.84
N LEU A 271 11.40 10.22 11.61
CA LEU A 271 11.98 10.55 10.31
C LEU A 271 11.73 9.39 9.33
N PHE A 272 10.51 9.28 8.87
CA PHE A 272 10.14 8.33 7.81
C PHE A 272 10.82 8.70 6.49
N PHE A 273 11.00 7.73 5.61
CA PHE A 273 11.63 7.95 4.31
C PHE A 273 10.92 9.04 3.47
N PRO A 274 9.55 9.06 3.36
CA PRO A 274 8.88 10.17 2.69
C PRO A 274 9.09 11.53 3.35
N LEU A 275 9.26 11.58 4.68
CA LEU A 275 9.57 12.82 5.37
C LEU A 275 11.00 13.29 5.09
N HIS A 276 11.98 12.37 5.01
CA HIS A 276 13.34 12.67 4.60
C HIS A 276 13.38 13.18 3.15
N PHE A 277 12.70 12.52 2.23
CA PHE A 277 12.51 12.98 0.84
C PHE A 277 11.93 14.41 0.81
N TYR A 278 10.83 14.65 1.50
CA TYR A 278 10.18 15.97 1.59
C TYR A 278 11.14 17.02 2.11
N ARG A 279 11.92 16.72 3.14
CA ARG A 279 12.89 17.63 3.75
C ARG A 279 13.98 18.03 2.76
N GLN A 280 14.56 17.09 2.02
CA GLN A 280 15.58 17.38 1.02
C GLN A 280 15.02 18.21 -0.13
N THR A 281 13.84 17.86 -0.63
CA THR A 281 13.22 18.49 -1.79
C THR A 281 12.71 19.91 -1.49
N PHE A 282 11.89 20.04 -0.41
CA PHE A 282 11.10 21.26 -0.18
C PHE A 282 11.60 22.13 0.98
N VAL A 283 12.41 21.60 1.90
CA VAL A 283 13.00 22.40 2.99
C VAL A 283 14.40 22.87 2.62
N PHE A 284 15.20 21.98 2.05
CA PHE A 284 16.56 22.31 1.59
C PHE A 284 16.62 22.74 0.12
N ASN A 285 15.48 22.68 -0.58
CA ASN A 285 15.33 23.05 -1.99
C ASN A 285 16.18 22.20 -2.96
N GLU A 286 16.71 21.06 -2.55
CA GLU A 286 17.57 20.20 -3.34
C GLU A 286 16.74 19.21 -4.19
N MET A 287 16.10 19.71 -5.25
CA MET A 287 15.20 18.94 -6.09
C MET A 287 15.91 17.78 -6.80
N GLY A 288 17.16 17.98 -7.26
CA GLY A 288 17.94 16.95 -7.90
C GLY A 288 18.18 15.73 -6.99
N TYR A 289 18.65 15.96 -5.75
CA TYR A 289 18.82 14.88 -4.78
C TYR A 289 17.48 14.32 -4.29
N GLY A 290 16.47 15.17 -4.07
CA GLY A 290 15.11 14.75 -3.74
C GLY A 290 14.52 13.82 -4.80
N SER A 291 14.77 14.07 -6.08
CA SER A 291 14.34 13.20 -7.17
C SER A 291 14.96 11.80 -7.08
N VAL A 292 16.22 11.68 -6.69
CA VAL A 292 16.86 10.37 -6.43
C VAL A 292 16.16 9.65 -5.28
N LEU A 293 15.86 10.35 -4.17
CA LEU A 293 15.15 9.75 -3.04
C LEU A 293 13.74 9.26 -3.43
N ALA A 294 13.01 10.05 -4.25
CA ALA A 294 11.71 9.64 -4.77
C ALA A 294 11.79 8.36 -5.62
N LEU A 295 12.79 8.28 -6.50
CA LEU A 295 13.03 7.09 -7.33
C LEU A 295 13.41 5.87 -6.49
N ILE A 296 14.22 6.04 -5.44
CA ILE A 296 14.55 4.95 -4.51
C ILE A 296 13.29 4.45 -3.80
N LEU A 297 12.46 5.35 -3.27
CA LEU A 297 11.20 4.94 -2.65
C LEU A 297 10.31 4.17 -3.63
N PHE A 298 10.20 4.66 -4.85
CA PHE A 298 9.46 3.96 -5.92
C PHE A 298 9.99 2.54 -6.16
N VAL A 299 11.30 2.39 -6.31
CA VAL A 299 11.95 1.07 -6.54
C VAL A 299 11.75 0.15 -5.32
N VAL A 300 11.92 0.66 -4.11
CA VAL A 300 11.72 -0.12 -2.87
C VAL A 300 10.28 -0.63 -2.78
N VAL A 301 9.30 0.25 -2.99
CA VAL A 301 7.87 -0.13 -2.96
C VAL A 301 7.55 -1.13 -4.08
N MET A 302 8.11 -0.93 -5.27
CA MET A 302 7.95 -1.85 -6.41
C MET A 302 8.53 -3.23 -6.09
N ILE A 303 9.72 -3.31 -5.51
CA ILE A 303 10.35 -4.59 -5.10
C ILE A 303 9.51 -5.25 -4.01
N ALA A 304 9.12 -4.52 -2.97
CA ALA A 304 8.32 -5.05 -1.87
C ALA A 304 6.96 -5.58 -2.35
N THR A 305 6.30 -4.84 -3.26
CA THR A 305 5.03 -5.24 -3.87
C THR A 305 5.21 -6.44 -4.78
N SER A 306 6.26 -6.45 -5.63
CA SER A 306 6.56 -7.60 -6.51
C SER A 306 6.84 -8.88 -5.71
N LEU A 307 7.58 -8.76 -4.62
CA LEU A 307 7.83 -9.87 -3.70
C LEU A 307 6.53 -10.37 -3.07
N LEU A 308 5.65 -9.47 -2.66
CA LEU A 308 4.34 -9.83 -2.12
C LEU A 308 3.48 -10.56 -3.17
N PHE A 309 3.48 -10.11 -4.43
CA PHE A 309 2.79 -10.79 -5.53
C PHE A 309 3.36 -12.18 -5.80
N TRP A 310 4.67 -12.32 -5.77
CA TRP A 310 5.32 -13.63 -5.93
C TRP A 310 4.95 -14.60 -4.80
N LEU A 311 4.91 -14.13 -3.56
CA LEU A 311 4.42 -14.91 -2.42
C LEU A 311 2.92 -15.22 -2.54
N GLY A 312 2.14 -14.24 -3.01
CA GLY A 312 0.69 -14.36 -3.18
C GLY A 312 0.28 -15.48 -4.14
N GLN A 313 1.05 -15.72 -5.20
CA GLN A 313 0.79 -16.83 -6.15
C GLN A 313 0.75 -18.21 -5.47
N ARG A 314 1.39 -18.36 -4.31
CA ARG A 314 1.44 -19.61 -3.55
C ARG A 314 0.44 -19.66 -2.39
N LEU A 315 -0.01 -18.51 -1.92
CA LEU A 315 -0.81 -18.39 -0.70
C LEU A 315 -2.28 -18.04 -0.96
N VAL A 316 -2.57 -17.50 -2.15
CA VAL A 316 -3.92 -17.05 -2.47
C VAL A 316 -4.68 -18.14 -3.21
N TYR A 317 -5.84 -18.49 -2.69
CA TYR A 317 -6.75 -19.46 -3.30
C TYR A 317 -7.78 -18.74 -4.18
N TYR A 318 -7.81 -19.05 -5.47
CA TYR A 318 -8.82 -18.54 -6.39
C TYR A 318 -9.84 -19.66 -6.68
N ALA A 319 -11.05 -19.52 -6.17
CA ALA A 319 -12.14 -20.44 -6.47
C ALA A 319 -12.52 -20.31 -7.96
N GLY A 320 -12.14 -21.27 -8.79
CA GLY A 320 -12.39 -21.28 -10.24
C GLY A 320 -11.18 -21.00 -11.12
N GLY A 321 -9.99 -20.92 -10.58
CA GLY A 321 -8.75 -20.90 -11.37
C GLY A 321 -8.37 -22.32 -11.77
N ASP A 322 -8.38 -22.63 -13.07
CA ASP A 322 -7.72 -23.81 -13.61
C ASP A 322 -6.22 -23.70 -13.26
N SER A 323 -5.74 -24.69 -12.51
CA SER A 323 -4.32 -24.88 -12.16
C SER A 323 -3.51 -25.30 -13.37
#